data_f9e337b998772506a70cad9827e26e0f
#
_entry.id   f9e337b998772506a70cad9827e26e0f
#
_cell.length_a   1.000
_cell.length_b   1.000
_cell.length_c   1.000
_cell.angle_alpha   90.00
_cell.angle_beta   90.00
_cell.angle_gamma   90.00
#
_symmetry.space_group_name_H-M   'P 1'
#
loop_
_entity.id
_entity.type
_entity.pdbx_description
1 polymer ?
#
loop_
_entity_poly.entity_id
_entity_poly.type
_entity_poly.pdbx_seq_one_letter_code
_entity_poly.pdbx_strand_id
1 'polypeptide(L)'
;ERIVERLIRERDTRYGDGIYTTTQIQFAWNSNHMEGSTLTAKQTAQLFATGTYTTDGSEQVNPDDALETRNHFAAFRWILDHADEPVDRDMVCHLHAILKQGTRQVSDSLFNVGGYKTRPNFIGNPVTPTRTALPQDVPEFMDRLFDMCTKLEDEPYQIARVHWTFEKIHPFSDGNGRIGRLIMFKECLKYNIVPFIIEENLKLFYYRGLKEWYNEKGYLTDTCLTAQDKYKAYLDYFRIPYEK
;
A
#
# COMPACT_ATOMS: atom_id res chain seq x y z
N GLU A 1 -19.86 -10.83 -10.06
CA GLU A 1 -18.47 -11.18 -9.69
C GLU A 1 -17.87 -10.01 -8.93
N ARG A 2 -17.35 -10.27 -7.72
CA ARG A 2 -16.64 -9.26 -6.93
C ARG A 2 -15.30 -8.92 -7.60
N ILE A 3 -14.80 -7.71 -7.35
CA ILE A 3 -13.48 -7.29 -7.88
C ILE A 3 -12.37 -8.25 -7.45
N VAL A 4 -12.37 -8.69 -6.18
CA VAL A 4 -11.38 -9.63 -5.67
C VAL A 4 -11.44 -10.98 -6.41
N GLU A 5 -12.64 -11.48 -6.72
CA GLU A 5 -12.80 -12.75 -7.46
C GLU A 5 -12.24 -12.66 -8.87
N ARG A 6 -12.43 -11.51 -9.53
CA ARG A 6 -11.86 -11.25 -10.84
C ARG A 6 -10.32 -11.22 -10.79
N LEU A 7 -9.75 -10.53 -9.82
CA LEU A 7 -8.29 -10.49 -9.64
C LEU A 7 -7.70 -11.88 -9.39
N ILE A 8 -8.33 -12.66 -8.52
CA ILE A 8 -7.92 -14.05 -8.23
C ILE A 8 -8.01 -14.91 -9.48
N ARG A 9 -9.11 -14.84 -10.20
CA ARG A 9 -9.31 -15.63 -11.43
C ARG A 9 -8.24 -15.33 -12.49
N GLU A 10 -7.93 -14.06 -12.72
CA GLU A 10 -6.89 -13.67 -13.69
C GLU A 10 -5.49 -14.14 -13.24
N ARG A 11 -5.19 -14.02 -11.95
CA ARG A 11 -3.95 -14.56 -11.36
C ARG A 11 -3.83 -16.07 -11.62
N ASP A 12 -4.87 -16.81 -11.26
CA ASP A 12 -4.84 -18.28 -11.27
C ASP A 12 -4.84 -18.85 -12.71
N THR A 13 -5.50 -18.17 -13.63
CA THR A 13 -5.48 -18.52 -15.06
C THR A 13 -4.27 -17.96 -15.81
N ARG A 14 -3.40 -17.19 -15.13
CA ARG A 14 -2.22 -16.54 -15.71
C ARG A 14 -2.56 -15.63 -16.89
N TYR A 15 -3.69 -14.94 -16.80
CA TYR A 15 -4.10 -13.98 -17.81
C TYR A 15 -3.27 -12.70 -17.70
N GLY A 16 -2.34 -12.50 -18.64
CA GLY A 16 -1.32 -11.45 -18.57
C GLY A 16 -1.78 -10.04 -18.97
N ASP A 17 -2.91 -9.90 -19.65
CA ASP A 17 -3.33 -8.65 -20.28
C ASP A 17 -4.56 -8.03 -19.60
N GLY A 18 -4.81 -8.34 -18.32
CA GLY A 18 -5.99 -7.92 -17.59
C GLY A 18 -5.73 -6.98 -16.44
N ILE A 19 -6.78 -6.82 -15.63
CA ILE A 19 -6.76 -5.93 -14.46
C ILE A 19 -5.77 -6.40 -13.37
N TYR A 20 -5.56 -7.71 -13.22
CA TYR A 20 -4.62 -8.22 -12.24
C TYR A 20 -3.18 -7.76 -12.53
N THR A 21 -2.71 -7.97 -13.76
CA THR A 21 -1.36 -7.54 -14.17
C THR A 21 -1.21 -6.02 -14.07
N THR A 22 -2.20 -5.26 -14.56
CA THR A 22 -2.21 -3.80 -14.47
C THR A 22 -2.12 -3.33 -13.01
N THR A 23 -2.91 -3.92 -12.13
CA THR A 23 -2.91 -3.58 -10.71
C THR A 23 -1.58 -3.90 -10.05
N GLN A 24 -1.01 -5.09 -10.30
CA GLN A 24 0.29 -5.48 -9.74
C GLN A 24 1.40 -4.49 -10.10
N ILE A 25 1.49 -4.15 -11.38
CA ILE A 25 2.56 -3.25 -11.87
C ILE A 25 2.35 -1.83 -11.35
N GLN A 26 1.16 -1.27 -11.52
CA GLN A 26 0.87 0.10 -11.14
C GLN A 26 0.97 0.30 -9.62
N PHE A 27 0.47 -0.63 -8.85
CA PHE A 27 0.51 -0.52 -7.39
C PHE A 27 1.94 -0.64 -6.86
N ALA A 28 2.68 -1.66 -7.28
CA ALA A 28 4.06 -1.85 -6.83
C ALA A 28 4.95 -0.67 -7.25
N TRP A 29 4.86 -0.23 -8.50
CA TRP A 29 5.68 0.91 -8.95
C TRP A 29 5.36 2.19 -8.20
N ASN A 30 4.09 2.63 -8.21
CA ASN A 30 3.72 3.90 -7.58
C ASN A 30 4.00 3.90 -6.08
N SER A 31 3.64 2.83 -5.38
CA SER A 31 3.79 2.76 -3.93
C SER A 31 5.26 2.73 -3.49
N ASN A 32 6.12 2.00 -4.20
CA ASN A 32 7.56 2.00 -3.93
C ASN A 32 8.25 3.29 -4.37
N HIS A 33 7.85 3.84 -5.51
CA HIS A 33 8.41 5.10 -6.02
C HIS A 33 8.16 6.27 -5.04
N MET A 34 6.99 6.34 -4.44
CA MET A 34 6.69 7.31 -3.38
C MET A 34 7.66 7.22 -2.19
N GLU A 35 8.17 6.05 -1.90
CA GLU A 35 9.10 5.79 -0.78
C GLU A 35 10.58 5.85 -1.22
N GLY A 36 10.84 6.38 -2.41
CA GLY A 36 12.19 6.62 -2.89
C GLY A 36 12.82 5.50 -3.69
N SER A 37 12.06 4.47 -4.11
CA SER A 37 12.59 3.42 -4.99
C SER A 37 13.13 4.01 -6.29
N THR A 38 14.27 3.52 -6.72
CA THR A 38 14.96 3.93 -7.95
C THR A 38 14.46 3.20 -9.20
N LEU A 39 13.68 2.13 -9.05
CA LEU A 39 13.14 1.39 -10.18
C LEU A 39 12.12 2.23 -10.98
N THR A 40 12.23 2.15 -12.29
CA THR A 40 11.27 2.77 -13.21
C THR A 40 10.01 1.91 -13.35
N ALA A 41 8.94 2.50 -13.90
CA ALA A 41 7.72 1.76 -14.23
C ALA A 41 8.02 0.61 -15.22
N LYS A 42 8.87 0.85 -16.20
CA LYS A 42 9.29 -0.16 -17.19
C LYS A 42 10.05 -1.32 -16.53
N GLN A 43 10.99 -1.01 -15.64
CA GLN A 43 11.75 -2.03 -14.89
C GLN A 43 10.83 -2.83 -13.96
N THR A 44 9.87 -2.18 -13.31
CA THR A 44 8.86 -2.85 -12.48
C THR A 44 8.02 -3.82 -13.31
N ALA A 45 7.57 -3.41 -14.50
CA ALA A 45 6.83 -4.28 -15.41
C ALA A 45 7.66 -5.48 -15.88
N GLN A 46 8.94 -5.27 -16.21
CA GLN A 46 9.86 -6.36 -16.56
C GLN A 46 10.04 -7.35 -15.41
N LEU A 47 10.26 -6.82 -14.21
CA LEU A 47 10.45 -7.63 -13.01
C LEU A 47 9.22 -8.50 -12.73
N PHE A 48 8.03 -7.96 -12.91
CA PHE A 48 6.79 -8.71 -12.77
C PHE A 48 6.65 -9.81 -13.83
N ALA A 49 6.92 -9.49 -15.11
CA ALA A 49 6.72 -10.40 -16.23
C ALA A 49 7.78 -11.49 -16.33
N THR A 50 9.04 -11.19 -16.02
CA THR A 50 10.18 -12.07 -16.31
C THR A 50 11.03 -12.41 -15.09
N GLY A 51 10.84 -11.73 -13.97
CA GLY A 51 11.74 -11.84 -12.81
C GLY A 51 13.09 -11.14 -12.99
N THR A 52 13.28 -10.42 -14.08
CA THR A 52 14.50 -9.66 -14.41
C THR A 52 14.18 -8.23 -14.78
N TYR A 53 15.18 -7.36 -14.77
CA TYR A 53 15.07 -6.01 -15.32
C TYR A 53 16.40 -5.60 -15.96
N THR A 54 16.34 -4.66 -16.89
CA THR A 54 17.51 -4.13 -17.59
C THR A 54 17.85 -2.73 -17.10
N THR A 55 19.15 -2.43 -17.07
CA THR A 55 19.68 -1.08 -16.83
C THR A 55 20.47 -0.62 -18.05
N ASP A 56 20.68 0.69 -18.18
CA ASP A 56 21.53 1.26 -19.23
C ASP A 56 23.02 1.28 -18.84
N GLY A 57 23.35 0.80 -17.65
CA GLY A 57 24.71 0.75 -17.09
C GLY A 57 25.16 2.03 -16.40
N SER A 58 24.38 3.12 -16.47
CA SER A 58 24.66 4.38 -15.77
C SER A 58 23.86 4.53 -14.47
N GLU A 59 22.82 3.73 -14.29
CA GLU A 59 21.91 3.78 -13.16
C GLU A 59 22.51 3.13 -11.93
N GLN A 60 22.31 3.78 -10.77
CA GLN A 60 22.50 3.12 -9.48
C GLN A 60 21.18 2.49 -9.05
N VAL A 61 21.14 1.18 -9.03
CA VAL A 61 19.97 0.43 -8.53
C VAL A 61 20.32 -0.12 -7.15
N ASN A 62 19.54 0.28 -6.14
CA ASN A 62 19.64 -0.34 -4.83
C ASN A 62 19.03 -1.74 -4.88
N PRO A 63 19.78 -2.81 -4.57
CA PRO A 63 19.23 -4.16 -4.58
C PRO A 63 17.99 -4.33 -3.70
N ASP A 64 17.90 -3.61 -2.58
CA ASP A 64 16.75 -3.64 -1.70
C ASP A 64 15.48 -3.07 -2.38
N ASP A 65 15.62 -2.08 -3.27
CA ASP A 65 14.50 -1.55 -4.05
C ASP A 65 13.90 -2.63 -4.97
N ALA A 66 14.74 -3.42 -5.62
CA ALA A 66 14.28 -4.53 -6.45
C ALA A 66 13.63 -5.63 -5.61
N LEU A 67 14.18 -5.96 -4.44
CA LEU A 67 13.60 -6.91 -3.51
C LEU A 67 12.26 -6.45 -2.98
N GLU A 68 12.14 -5.22 -2.55
CA GLU A 68 10.87 -4.65 -2.06
C GLU A 68 9.81 -4.57 -3.15
N THR A 69 10.20 -4.39 -4.41
CA THR A 69 9.27 -4.44 -5.55
C THR A 69 8.73 -5.86 -5.75
N ARG A 70 9.58 -6.87 -5.78
CA ARG A 70 9.16 -8.28 -5.83
C ARG A 70 8.30 -8.66 -4.63
N ASN A 71 8.70 -8.20 -3.45
CA ASN A 71 7.99 -8.46 -2.21
C ASN A 71 6.61 -7.80 -2.20
N HIS A 72 6.47 -6.64 -2.83
CA HIS A 72 5.17 -5.99 -3.00
C HIS A 72 4.23 -6.84 -3.85
N PHE A 73 4.72 -7.45 -4.94
CA PHE A 73 3.94 -8.41 -5.71
C PHE A 73 3.49 -9.59 -4.86
N ALA A 74 4.39 -10.13 -4.04
CA ALA A 74 4.07 -11.24 -3.14
C ALA A 74 3.06 -10.85 -2.06
N ALA A 75 3.20 -9.68 -1.46
CA ALA A 75 2.25 -9.14 -0.49
C ALA A 75 0.85 -8.95 -1.11
N PHE A 76 0.78 -8.45 -2.34
CA PHE A 76 -0.48 -8.28 -3.04
C PHE A 76 -1.16 -9.63 -3.33
N ARG A 77 -0.41 -10.65 -3.78
CA ARG A 77 -0.95 -12.00 -3.95
C ARG A 77 -1.52 -12.55 -2.64
N TRP A 78 -0.78 -12.38 -1.55
CA TRP A 78 -1.23 -12.81 -0.22
C TRP A 78 -2.53 -12.12 0.19
N ILE A 79 -2.64 -10.81 -0.05
CA ILE A 79 -3.85 -10.03 0.22
C ILE A 79 -5.07 -10.60 -0.50
N LEU A 80 -4.93 -11.01 -1.76
CA LEU A 80 -6.06 -11.58 -2.51
C LEU A 80 -6.60 -12.85 -1.85
N ASP A 81 -5.71 -13.70 -1.36
CA ASP A 81 -6.10 -14.95 -0.69
C ASP A 81 -6.71 -14.72 0.72
N HIS A 82 -6.47 -13.57 1.32
CA HIS A 82 -6.90 -13.21 2.69
C HIS A 82 -7.81 -11.96 2.71
N ALA A 83 -8.39 -11.60 1.56
CA ALA A 83 -9.15 -10.35 1.43
C ALA A 83 -10.35 -10.27 2.37
N ASP A 84 -11.03 -11.38 2.62
CA ASP A 84 -12.22 -11.42 3.47
C ASP A 84 -11.92 -11.56 4.96
N GLU A 85 -10.67 -11.78 5.32
CA GLU A 85 -10.26 -11.88 6.73
C GLU A 85 -10.22 -10.49 7.40
N PRO A 86 -10.50 -10.39 8.69
CA PRO A 86 -10.36 -9.14 9.41
C PRO A 86 -8.88 -8.71 9.49
N VAL A 87 -8.66 -7.41 9.50
CA VAL A 87 -7.32 -6.85 9.76
C VAL A 87 -7.01 -6.98 11.23
N ASP A 88 -5.88 -7.59 11.55
CA ASP A 88 -5.37 -7.74 12.90
C ASP A 88 -3.85 -7.54 12.93
N ARG A 89 -3.28 -7.64 14.12
CA ARG A 89 -1.83 -7.49 14.32
C ARG A 89 -1.03 -8.50 13.50
N ASP A 90 -1.45 -9.76 13.51
CA ASP A 90 -0.73 -10.82 12.79
C ASP A 90 -0.71 -10.54 11.29
N MET A 91 -1.80 -10.06 10.72
CA MET A 91 -1.88 -9.69 9.31
C MET A 91 -0.92 -8.55 8.95
N VAL A 92 -0.97 -7.44 9.67
CA VAL A 92 -0.12 -6.29 9.34
C VAL A 92 1.37 -6.59 9.55
N CYS A 93 1.71 -7.33 10.59
CA CYS A 93 3.08 -7.76 10.85
C CYS A 93 3.56 -8.79 9.81
N HIS A 94 2.70 -9.70 9.37
CA HIS A 94 3.03 -10.65 8.32
C HIS A 94 3.29 -9.96 6.97
N LEU A 95 2.44 -9.01 6.59
CA LEU A 95 2.65 -8.21 5.39
C LEU A 95 3.96 -7.43 5.45
N HIS A 96 4.30 -6.88 6.60
CA HIS A 96 5.57 -6.19 6.80
C HIS A 96 6.76 -7.14 6.63
N ALA A 97 6.68 -8.35 7.18
CA ALA A 97 7.69 -9.38 6.99
C ALA A 97 7.85 -9.77 5.52
N ILE A 98 6.75 -9.93 4.77
CA ILE A 98 6.79 -10.20 3.33
C ILE A 98 7.49 -9.04 2.60
N LEU A 99 7.10 -7.79 2.85
CA LEU A 99 7.65 -6.61 2.18
C LEU A 99 9.17 -6.51 2.36
N LYS A 100 9.66 -6.84 3.53
CA LYS A 100 11.08 -6.67 3.90
C LYS A 100 11.94 -7.91 3.69
N GLN A 101 11.35 -9.02 3.25
CA GLN A 101 12.08 -10.29 3.09
C GLN A 101 13.31 -10.13 2.21
N GLY A 102 14.46 -10.57 2.70
CA GLY A 102 15.73 -10.55 1.99
C GLY A 102 16.44 -9.20 1.96
N THR A 103 15.83 -8.12 2.46
CA THR A 103 16.48 -6.81 2.55
C THR A 103 17.48 -6.75 3.70
N ARG A 104 18.35 -5.74 3.67
CA ARG A 104 19.33 -5.51 4.76
C ARG A 104 18.68 -5.25 6.11
N GLN A 105 17.47 -4.70 6.11
CA GLN A 105 16.73 -4.37 7.35
C GLN A 105 16.37 -5.62 8.16
N VAL A 106 16.17 -6.77 7.50
CA VAL A 106 15.85 -8.04 8.20
C VAL A 106 16.93 -8.44 9.21
N SER A 107 18.18 -8.24 8.87
CA SER A 107 19.31 -8.59 9.75
C SER A 107 19.67 -7.51 10.77
N ASP A 108 19.03 -6.35 10.70
CA ASP A 108 19.23 -5.25 11.65
C ASP A 108 18.10 -5.25 12.69
N SER A 109 18.42 -5.67 13.92
CA SER A 109 17.45 -5.76 15.02
C SER A 109 16.75 -4.42 15.34
N LEU A 110 17.38 -3.30 14.98
CA LEU A 110 16.80 -1.96 15.21
C LEU A 110 15.53 -1.71 14.36
N PHE A 111 15.41 -2.39 13.22
CA PHE A 111 14.23 -2.30 12.37
C PHE A 111 13.07 -3.18 12.84
N ASN A 112 13.34 -4.22 13.60
CA ASN A 112 12.33 -5.15 14.12
C ASN A 112 11.34 -5.62 13.04
N VAL A 113 11.86 -6.07 11.90
CA VAL A 113 11.03 -6.50 10.75
C VAL A 113 10.02 -7.56 11.18
N GLY A 114 8.76 -7.39 10.78
CA GLY A 114 7.66 -8.28 11.18
C GLY A 114 7.09 -7.98 12.56
N GLY A 115 7.52 -6.90 13.21
CA GLY A 115 7.01 -6.43 14.49
C GLY A 115 6.87 -4.91 14.52
N TYR A 116 6.15 -4.40 15.49
CA TYR A 116 6.03 -2.96 15.68
C TYR A 116 7.37 -2.33 16.06
N LYS A 117 7.50 -1.04 15.75
CA LYS A 117 8.70 -0.26 16.07
C LYS A 117 9.02 -0.30 17.56
N THR A 118 10.31 -0.33 17.85
CA THR A 118 10.84 -0.31 19.23
C THR A 118 11.41 1.05 19.61
N ARG A 119 11.54 1.96 18.62
CA ARG A 119 12.06 3.31 18.80
C ARG A 119 11.11 4.33 18.18
N PRO A 120 11.05 5.56 18.72
CA PRO A 120 10.30 6.65 18.10
C PRO A 120 10.76 6.90 16.67
N ASN A 121 9.82 7.27 15.81
CA ASN A 121 10.09 7.72 14.45
C ASN A 121 9.27 8.98 14.13
N PHE A 122 9.45 9.51 12.94
CA PHE A 122 8.72 10.70 12.48
C PHE A 122 8.44 10.60 10.98
N ILE A 123 7.51 11.42 10.52
CA ILE A 123 7.18 11.58 9.11
C ILE A 123 7.76 12.91 8.63
N GLY A 124 8.31 12.93 7.41
CA GLY A 124 8.87 14.13 6.79
C GLY A 124 10.38 14.28 7.05
N ASN A 125 10.85 15.50 6.96
CA ASN A 125 12.27 15.80 7.12
C ASN A 125 12.64 16.11 8.58
N PRO A 126 13.93 15.98 8.96
CA PRO A 126 14.36 16.22 10.35
C PRO A 126 14.20 17.65 10.84
N VAL A 127 14.03 18.63 9.94
CA VAL A 127 13.91 20.04 10.31
C VAL A 127 12.48 20.37 10.79
N THR A 128 11.49 19.78 10.13
CA THR A 128 10.07 19.95 10.48
C THR A 128 9.38 18.59 10.56
N PRO A 129 9.74 17.73 11.54
CA PRO A 129 9.21 16.39 11.62
C PRO A 129 7.77 16.39 12.11
N THR A 130 6.95 15.52 11.54
CA THR A 130 5.64 15.20 12.09
C THR A 130 5.79 14.02 13.05
N ARG A 131 5.37 14.21 14.29
CA ARG A 131 5.41 13.17 15.31
C ARG A 131 4.39 12.07 15.02
N THR A 132 4.79 10.86 15.36
CA THR A 132 3.97 9.65 15.25
C THR A 132 3.70 9.07 16.64
N ALA A 133 2.90 8.00 16.74
CA ALA A 133 2.68 7.34 18.02
C ALA A 133 4.01 6.87 18.64
N LEU A 134 4.12 6.96 19.95
CA LEU A 134 5.26 6.40 20.68
C LEU A 134 5.19 4.86 20.64
N PRO A 135 6.33 4.15 20.66
CA PRO A 135 6.36 2.69 20.61
C PRO A 135 5.42 2.00 21.60
N GLN A 136 5.37 2.48 22.82
CA GLN A 136 4.50 1.94 23.89
C GLN A 136 3.00 2.10 23.60
N ASP A 137 2.62 3.09 22.81
CA ASP A 137 1.21 3.39 22.48
C ASP A 137 0.74 2.69 21.20
N VAL A 138 1.66 2.20 20.37
CA VAL A 138 1.34 1.56 19.09
C VAL A 138 0.35 0.41 19.23
N PRO A 139 0.52 -0.56 20.14
CA PRO A 139 -0.42 -1.67 20.24
C PRO A 139 -1.85 -1.23 20.48
N GLU A 140 -2.09 -0.30 21.40
CA GLU A 140 -3.43 0.20 21.72
C GLU A 140 -4.03 0.96 20.52
N PHE A 141 -3.26 1.84 19.89
CA PHE A 141 -3.74 2.61 18.75
C PHE A 141 -4.01 1.73 17.54
N MET A 142 -3.21 0.70 17.32
CA MET A 142 -3.48 -0.28 16.27
C MET A 142 -4.74 -1.09 16.54
N ASP A 143 -5.00 -1.51 17.78
CA ASP A 143 -6.25 -2.20 18.14
C ASP A 143 -7.47 -1.33 17.85
N ARG A 144 -7.41 -0.03 18.13
CA ARG A 144 -8.47 0.92 17.75
C ARG A 144 -8.63 1.03 16.24
N LEU A 145 -7.54 1.02 15.49
CA LEU A 145 -7.59 0.99 14.02
C LEU A 145 -8.28 -0.27 13.51
N PHE A 146 -7.96 -1.43 14.07
CA PHE A 146 -8.60 -2.68 13.68
C PHE A 146 -10.12 -2.65 13.93
N ASP A 147 -10.55 -2.05 15.04
CA ASP A 147 -11.97 -1.84 15.33
C ASP A 147 -12.62 -0.90 14.29
N MET A 148 -11.94 0.16 13.87
CA MET A 148 -12.41 1.03 12.78
C MET A 148 -12.61 0.25 11.48
N CYS A 149 -11.71 -0.67 11.13
CA CYS A 149 -11.81 -1.52 9.94
C CYS A 149 -13.06 -2.42 9.97
N THR A 150 -13.49 -2.89 11.14
CA THR A 150 -14.70 -3.73 11.27
C THR A 150 -16.00 -2.98 10.96
N LYS A 151 -15.96 -1.66 10.97
CA LYS A 151 -17.09 -0.75 10.78
C LYS A 151 -16.96 0.07 9.49
N LEU A 152 -16.07 -0.31 8.60
CA LEU A 152 -15.81 0.42 7.38
C LEU A 152 -16.99 0.29 6.40
N GLU A 153 -17.49 1.41 5.93
CA GLU A 153 -18.52 1.52 4.90
C GLU A 153 -17.93 2.14 3.63
N ASP A 154 -18.63 2.00 2.50
CA ASP A 154 -18.24 2.64 1.25
C ASP A 154 -18.52 4.14 1.30
N GLU A 155 -17.78 4.81 2.15
CA GLU A 155 -17.81 6.25 2.31
C GLU A 155 -16.38 6.79 2.24
N PRO A 156 -16.09 7.68 1.29
CA PRO A 156 -14.72 8.17 1.05
C PRO A 156 -14.04 8.75 2.29
N TYR A 157 -14.81 9.44 3.13
CA TYR A 157 -14.29 9.99 4.38
C TYR A 157 -13.81 8.89 5.33
N GLN A 158 -14.58 7.81 5.49
CA GLN A 158 -14.20 6.70 6.37
C GLN A 158 -12.95 6.00 5.86
N ILE A 159 -12.86 5.77 4.56
CA ILE A 159 -11.71 5.17 3.90
C ILE A 159 -10.45 6.03 4.13
N ALA A 160 -10.57 7.33 3.86
CA ALA A 160 -9.47 8.27 4.07
C ALA A 160 -9.05 8.34 5.55
N ARG A 161 -10.01 8.32 6.48
CA ARG A 161 -9.76 8.36 7.92
C ARG A 161 -9.00 7.12 8.41
N VAL A 162 -9.38 5.94 7.98
CA VAL A 162 -8.67 4.70 8.34
C VAL A 162 -7.24 4.75 7.85
N HIS A 163 -7.03 5.15 6.60
CA HIS A 163 -5.70 5.25 6.02
C HIS A 163 -4.85 6.31 6.74
N TRP A 164 -5.40 7.50 6.96
CA TRP A 164 -4.71 8.56 7.72
C TRP A 164 -4.33 8.09 9.13
N THR A 165 -5.23 7.38 9.81
CA THR A 165 -4.99 6.87 11.17
C THR A 165 -3.79 5.93 11.18
N PHE A 166 -3.70 5.02 10.22
CA PHE A 166 -2.55 4.12 10.08
C PHE A 166 -1.24 4.92 9.87
N GLU A 167 -1.25 5.87 8.95
CA GLU A 167 -0.07 6.70 8.67
C GLU A 167 0.35 7.54 9.88
N LYS A 168 -0.61 8.03 10.66
CA LYS A 168 -0.33 8.81 11.87
C LYS A 168 0.26 7.97 13.00
N ILE A 169 -0.20 6.73 13.15
CA ILE A 169 0.38 5.78 14.11
C ILE A 169 1.82 5.45 13.71
N HIS A 170 2.03 5.19 12.44
CA HIS A 170 3.35 4.84 11.88
C HIS A 170 3.97 3.66 12.64
N PRO A 171 3.31 2.47 12.61
CA PRO A 171 3.61 1.40 13.57
C PRO A 171 4.93 0.69 13.36
N PHE A 172 5.54 0.77 12.18
CA PHE A 172 6.79 0.09 11.84
C PHE A 172 7.97 1.06 11.77
N SER A 173 9.18 0.55 11.87
CA SER A 173 10.38 1.37 11.73
C SER A 173 10.55 1.92 10.32
N ASP A 174 10.13 1.15 9.30
CA ASP A 174 10.11 1.53 7.90
C ASP A 174 9.04 0.73 7.15
N GLY A 175 8.59 1.21 6.00
CA GLY A 175 7.59 0.52 5.20
C GLY A 175 6.13 0.85 5.54
N ASN A 176 5.90 1.82 6.40
CA ASN A 176 4.53 2.18 6.83
C ASN A 176 3.62 2.61 5.70
N GLY A 177 4.09 3.45 4.78
CA GLY A 177 3.30 3.90 3.64
C GLY A 177 2.85 2.74 2.76
N ARG A 178 3.74 1.84 2.43
CA ARG A 178 3.44 0.66 1.60
C ARG A 178 2.46 -0.28 2.29
N ILE A 179 2.68 -0.58 3.56
CA ILE A 179 1.76 -1.43 4.33
C ILE A 179 0.39 -0.76 4.50
N GLY A 180 0.36 0.52 4.83
CA GLY A 180 -0.90 1.28 4.96
C GLY A 180 -1.72 1.28 3.68
N ARG A 181 -1.09 1.48 2.52
CA ARG A 181 -1.78 1.44 1.23
C ARG A 181 -2.22 0.03 0.84
N LEU A 182 -1.42 -1.00 1.15
CA LEU A 182 -1.81 -2.41 0.95
C LEU A 182 -3.03 -2.79 1.80
N ILE A 183 -3.04 -2.43 3.08
CA ILE A 183 -4.18 -2.69 3.97
C ILE A 183 -5.44 -1.97 3.48
N MET A 184 -5.31 -0.74 3.05
CA MET A 184 -6.45 0.02 2.52
C MET A 184 -7.03 -0.64 1.26
N PHE A 185 -6.16 -1.08 0.35
CA PHE A 185 -6.59 -1.81 -0.84
C PHE A 185 -7.33 -3.11 -0.47
N LYS A 186 -6.78 -3.86 0.48
CA LYS A 186 -7.37 -5.10 1.00
C LYS A 186 -8.77 -4.86 1.59
N GLU A 187 -8.93 -3.83 2.40
CA GLU A 187 -10.22 -3.51 3.00
C GLU A 187 -11.26 -3.11 1.95
N CYS A 188 -10.85 -2.35 0.93
CA CYS A 188 -11.73 -2.08 -0.21
C CYS A 188 -12.20 -3.38 -0.88
N LEU A 189 -11.31 -4.34 -1.10
CA LEU A 189 -11.69 -5.64 -1.67
C LEU A 189 -12.67 -6.41 -0.78
N LYS A 190 -12.45 -6.42 0.55
CA LYS A 190 -13.32 -7.10 1.50
C LYS A 190 -14.77 -6.62 1.40
N TYR A 191 -14.96 -5.31 1.35
CA TYR A 191 -16.28 -4.69 1.31
C TYR A 191 -16.80 -4.43 -0.10
N ASN A 192 -16.09 -4.94 -1.12
CA ASN A 192 -16.37 -4.72 -2.54
C ASN A 192 -16.49 -3.22 -2.90
N ILE A 193 -15.71 -2.40 -2.23
CA ILE A 193 -15.49 -1.00 -2.56
C ILE A 193 -14.48 -0.94 -3.70
N VAL A 194 -14.67 -0.06 -4.68
CA VAL A 194 -13.66 0.13 -5.72
C VAL A 194 -12.34 0.56 -5.08
N PRO A 195 -11.28 -0.24 -5.22
CA PRO A 195 -9.99 0.10 -4.63
C PRO A 195 -9.33 1.26 -5.37
N PHE A 196 -8.22 1.73 -4.83
CA PHE A 196 -7.47 2.80 -5.47
C PHE A 196 -5.97 2.64 -5.27
N ILE A 197 -5.25 3.21 -6.22
CA ILE A 197 -3.79 3.34 -6.22
C ILE A 197 -3.48 4.83 -6.24
N ILE A 198 -2.65 5.30 -5.32
CA ILE A 198 -2.15 6.68 -5.37
C ILE A 198 -1.05 6.73 -6.44
N GLU A 199 -1.39 7.19 -7.64
CA GLU A 199 -0.45 7.30 -8.74
C GLU A 199 0.39 8.58 -8.62
N GLU A 200 1.50 8.63 -9.33
CA GLU A 200 2.53 9.68 -9.23
C GLU A 200 1.96 11.10 -9.36
N ASN A 201 0.99 11.30 -10.24
CA ASN A 201 0.36 12.61 -10.42
C ASN A 201 -0.47 13.09 -9.22
N LEU A 202 -0.82 12.20 -8.29
CA LEU A 202 -1.56 12.52 -7.06
C LEU A 202 -0.66 12.64 -5.83
N LYS A 203 0.63 12.35 -5.94
CA LYS A 203 1.56 12.28 -4.83
C LYS A 203 1.54 13.52 -3.92
N LEU A 204 1.63 14.70 -4.50
CA LEU A 204 1.65 15.95 -3.73
C LEU A 204 0.32 16.23 -3.04
N PHE A 205 -0.80 15.94 -3.69
CA PHE A 205 -2.13 16.06 -3.09
C PHE A 205 -2.33 15.05 -1.96
N TYR A 206 -1.83 13.85 -2.13
CA TYR A 206 -1.86 12.81 -1.11
C TYR A 206 -1.08 13.21 0.15
N TYR A 207 0.14 13.70 0.01
CA TYR A 207 0.93 14.16 1.15
C TYR A 207 0.32 15.38 1.82
N ARG A 208 -0.24 16.32 1.05
CA ARG A 208 -0.99 17.44 1.60
C ARG A 208 -2.19 16.95 2.44
N GLY A 209 -2.94 16.01 1.90
CA GLY A 209 -4.11 15.44 2.58
C GLY A 209 -3.73 14.79 3.91
N LEU A 210 -2.62 14.06 3.96
CA LEU A 210 -2.12 13.47 5.19
C LEU A 210 -1.68 14.52 6.20
N LYS A 211 -0.92 15.53 5.75
CA LYS A 211 -0.38 16.58 6.61
C LYS A 211 -1.47 17.49 7.17
N GLU A 212 -2.45 17.87 6.35
CA GLU A 212 -3.49 18.85 6.68
C GLU A 212 -4.78 18.22 7.21
N TRP A 213 -4.76 16.95 7.56
CA TRP A 213 -5.97 16.22 7.97
C TRP A 213 -6.78 16.92 9.07
N TYR A 214 -6.12 17.46 10.08
CA TYR A 214 -6.80 18.15 11.17
C TYR A 214 -7.44 19.48 10.74
N ASN A 215 -6.88 20.13 9.72
CA ASN A 215 -7.37 21.41 9.22
C ASN A 215 -8.43 21.23 8.13
N GLU A 216 -8.21 20.27 7.20
CA GLU A 216 -9.09 20.06 6.06
C GLU A 216 -9.06 18.58 5.64
N LYS A 217 -10.04 17.83 6.10
CA LYS A 217 -10.17 16.41 5.78
C LYS A 217 -10.51 16.14 4.32
N GLY A 218 -11.11 17.11 3.65
CA GLY A 218 -11.48 17.03 2.25
C GLY A 218 -10.31 16.79 1.31
N TYR A 219 -9.12 17.28 1.63
CA TYR A 219 -7.94 17.09 0.78
C TYR A 219 -7.62 15.60 0.56
N LEU A 220 -7.51 14.83 1.63
CA LEU A 220 -7.25 13.39 1.50
C LEU A 220 -8.44 12.64 0.93
N THR A 221 -9.65 12.98 1.35
CA THR A 221 -10.88 12.38 0.87
C THR A 221 -11.02 12.56 -0.66
N ASP A 222 -10.81 13.77 -1.16
CA ASP A 222 -10.87 14.06 -2.60
C ASP A 222 -9.76 13.34 -3.38
N THR A 223 -8.57 13.23 -2.80
CA THR A 223 -7.47 12.46 -3.41
C THR A 223 -7.82 10.98 -3.53
N CYS A 224 -8.40 10.38 -2.49
CA CYS A 224 -8.86 9.00 -2.55
C CYS A 224 -9.96 8.81 -3.59
N LEU A 225 -10.92 9.73 -3.68
CA LEU A 225 -11.98 9.71 -4.72
C LEU A 225 -11.40 9.79 -6.13
N THR A 226 -10.46 10.70 -6.36
CA THR A 226 -9.79 10.83 -7.67
C THR A 226 -9.03 9.54 -8.03
N ALA A 227 -8.37 8.93 -7.06
CA ALA A 227 -7.68 7.66 -7.27
C ALA A 227 -8.66 6.50 -7.56
N GLN A 228 -9.81 6.46 -6.87
CA GLN A 228 -10.89 5.51 -7.19
C GLN A 228 -11.42 5.70 -8.62
N ASP A 229 -11.64 6.93 -9.05
CA ASP A 229 -12.11 7.22 -10.41
C ASP A 229 -11.11 6.71 -11.45
N LYS A 230 -9.83 6.80 -11.18
CA LYS A 230 -8.80 6.23 -12.05
C LYS A 230 -8.89 4.69 -12.09
N TYR A 231 -9.12 4.05 -10.95
CA TYR A 231 -9.28 2.59 -10.92
C TYR A 231 -10.59 2.14 -11.60
N LYS A 232 -11.67 2.91 -11.46
CA LYS A 232 -12.91 2.71 -12.22
C LYS A 232 -12.64 2.75 -13.73
N ALA A 233 -11.80 3.68 -14.18
CA ALA A 233 -11.40 3.73 -15.59
C ALA A 233 -10.68 2.45 -16.05
N TYR A 234 -9.84 1.84 -15.19
CA TYR A 234 -9.29 0.53 -15.49
C TYR A 234 -10.37 -0.56 -15.57
N LEU A 235 -11.31 -0.58 -14.62
CA LEU A 235 -12.43 -1.55 -14.64
C LEU A 235 -13.28 -1.39 -15.91
N ASP A 236 -13.58 -0.16 -16.30
CA ASP A 236 -14.33 0.15 -17.53
C ASP A 236 -13.57 -0.33 -18.78
N TYR A 237 -12.27 -0.08 -18.83
CA TYR A 237 -11.42 -0.53 -19.95
C TYR A 237 -11.44 -2.05 -20.12
N PHE A 238 -11.38 -2.79 -19.00
CA PHE A 238 -11.45 -4.24 -18.99
C PHE A 238 -12.90 -4.79 -18.98
N ARG A 239 -13.90 -3.93 -19.05
CA ARG A 239 -15.33 -4.29 -19.04
C ARG A 239 -15.74 -5.09 -17.81
N ILE A 240 -15.22 -4.71 -16.66
CA ILE A 240 -15.52 -5.33 -15.37
C ILE A 240 -16.61 -4.50 -14.68
N PRO A 241 -17.79 -5.08 -14.39
CA PRO A 241 -18.85 -4.35 -13.71
C PRO A 241 -18.48 -4.07 -12.24
N TYR A 242 -18.88 -2.92 -11.75
CA TYR A 242 -18.79 -2.52 -10.34
C TYR A 242 -20.03 -1.72 -9.97
N GLU A 243 -20.35 -1.69 -8.68
CA GLU A 243 -21.45 -0.85 -8.19
C GLU A 243 -21.05 0.62 -8.30
N LYS A 244 -21.97 1.45 -8.85
CA LYS A 244 -21.75 2.89 -9.08
C LYS A 244 -22.20 3.69 -7.89
#